data_5e01c598cd1f14ab0546eddba19eb448
#
_entry.id   5e01c598cd1f14ab0546eddba19eb448
#
_cell.length_a   1.000
_cell.length_b   1.000
_cell.length_c   1.000
_cell.angle_alpha   90.00
_cell.angle_beta   90.00
_cell.angle_gamma   90.00
#
_symmetry.space_group_name_H-M   'P 1'
#
loop_
_entity.id
_entity.type
_entity.pdbx_description
1 polymer ?
#
loop_
_entity_poly.entity_id
_entity_poly.type
_entity_poly.pdbx_seq_one_letter_code
_entity_poly.pdbx_strand_id
1 'polypeptide(L)'
;MIKENFIKLYENSFKENWDLPCYTDYGEDTTFTYGQVAEEIAKIHLLFQYCSLRRGDKISIIGKNTSRWCIAYLATVTYGAIVVPILQDFKPNDVHHIVNHSESTFLFTSDNIWENLEEEALSGLRAVFSLTDFRCLHQRDGETVQKFMKNMDEAMKKNFPKGFYKENINYTELSNEKVMLLNYTSGTTGFSKGVMITGNNLAGNVTFGIRTELLKKGEKVLSFLPLAHAYGCAFDFLTATAVGTHVTLLGKTPSPKILMKAFEEVKPNLIITVPLVIEKIYKNVIQPLINKRSMKWALNIPLLDNQIYAQIRKKLIDALGGRFKEVIIGGAAMNPEVTDFFHKIKFPFTIGYGMTECAPLISYAPWNEFIPGSAGKILDIMKVRIDSDDPYNITGEIQVCGENVMKGYYKNEEATREVFTEDGWLKTGDLGTIDANGFIYIRGRSKTMILSSNGQNIFPEEIESKLNNMPFVLESLIIERNKKLVALVYPDYESLDSLGLNTPENLKTVMDENLKNLNKLVGNYEQVSKIQLYPTEFEKTPKKSIKRFLYNSITEE
;
A
#
# COMPACT_ATOMS: atom_id res chain seq x y z
N MET A 1 -15.66 0.29 19.99
CA MET A 1 -15.98 -0.65 18.90
C MET A 1 -16.82 0.06 17.86
N ILE A 2 -16.51 -0.14 16.60
CA ILE A 2 -17.27 0.41 15.46
C ILE A 2 -18.68 -0.21 15.46
N LYS A 3 -19.70 0.63 15.26
CA LYS A 3 -21.10 0.21 15.31
C LYS A 3 -21.51 -0.59 14.07
N GLU A 4 -21.00 -0.21 12.92
CA GLU A 4 -21.26 -0.84 11.63
C GLU A 4 -20.61 -2.22 11.58
N ASN A 5 -21.40 -3.24 11.25
CA ASN A 5 -20.85 -4.58 11.03
C ASN A 5 -20.16 -4.64 9.67
N PHE A 6 -18.91 -5.08 9.63
CA PHE A 6 -18.10 -5.10 8.42
C PHE A 6 -18.74 -5.86 7.25
N ILE A 7 -19.29 -7.05 7.51
CA ILE A 7 -19.93 -7.88 6.47
C ILE A 7 -21.23 -7.23 5.98
N LYS A 8 -22.01 -6.64 6.89
CA LYS A 8 -23.26 -5.97 6.55
C LYS A 8 -23.08 -4.73 5.71
N LEU A 9 -21.93 -4.05 5.79
CA LEU A 9 -21.60 -2.94 4.88
C LEU A 9 -21.69 -3.41 3.41
N TYR A 10 -21.13 -4.58 3.09
CA TYR A 10 -21.15 -5.11 1.71
C TYR A 10 -22.50 -5.70 1.34
N GLU A 11 -23.19 -6.38 2.25
CA GLU A 11 -24.56 -6.84 2.00
C GLU A 11 -25.47 -5.68 1.59
N ASN A 12 -25.41 -4.58 2.34
CA ASN A 12 -26.19 -3.37 2.04
C ASN A 12 -25.75 -2.73 0.72
N SER A 13 -24.43 -2.56 0.53
CA SER A 13 -23.91 -1.97 -0.70
C SER A 13 -24.34 -2.74 -1.95
N PHE A 14 -24.26 -4.07 -1.96
CA PHE A 14 -24.70 -4.87 -3.11
C PHE A 14 -26.21 -4.74 -3.36
N LYS A 15 -27.03 -4.68 -2.32
CA LYS A 15 -28.50 -4.49 -2.45
C LYS A 15 -28.85 -3.11 -3.00
N GLU A 16 -28.17 -2.07 -2.51
CA GLU A 16 -28.48 -0.68 -2.83
C GLU A 16 -27.94 -0.22 -4.19
N ASN A 17 -26.87 -0.86 -4.66
CA ASN A 17 -26.15 -0.49 -5.88
C ASN A 17 -26.29 -1.52 -7.01
N TRP A 18 -27.25 -2.43 -6.93
CA TRP A 18 -27.41 -3.63 -7.75
C TRP A 18 -27.07 -3.47 -9.24
N ASP A 19 -27.59 -2.41 -9.88
CA ASP A 19 -27.44 -2.17 -11.32
C ASP A 19 -26.23 -1.29 -11.67
N LEU A 20 -25.51 -0.76 -10.67
CA LEU A 20 -24.34 0.09 -10.94
C LEU A 20 -23.12 -0.74 -11.34
N PRO A 21 -22.21 -0.18 -12.18
CA PRO A 21 -20.91 -0.76 -12.43
C PRO A 21 -20.11 -0.88 -11.13
N CYS A 22 -19.54 -2.06 -10.88
CA CYS A 22 -18.72 -2.34 -9.70
C CYS A 22 -17.24 -2.47 -10.07
N TYR A 23 -16.90 -3.47 -10.87
CA TYR A 23 -15.52 -3.75 -11.28
C TYR A 23 -15.36 -3.82 -12.79
N THR A 24 -14.28 -3.20 -13.29
CA THR A 24 -13.79 -3.36 -14.68
C THR A 24 -12.32 -3.71 -14.64
N ASP A 25 -11.91 -4.76 -15.34
CA ASP A 25 -10.50 -5.07 -15.57
C ASP A 25 -9.98 -4.20 -16.74
N TYR A 26 -8.95 -3.36 -16.47
CA TYR A 26 -8.48 -2.36 -17.44
C TYR A 26 -7.95 -2.97 -18.73
N GLY A 27 -8.52 -2.57 -19.84
CA GLY A 27 -8.21 -3.09 -21.18
C GLY A 27 -8.99 -4.34 -21.56
N GLU A 28 -9.97 -4.73 -20.74
CA GLU A 28 -10.99 -5.73 -21.06
C GLU A 28 -12.35 -5.05 -21.22
N ASP A 29 -13.21 -5.62 -22.07
CA ASP A 29 -14.55 -5.07 -22.30
C ASP A 29 -15.57 -5.48 -21.22
N THR A 30 -15.15 -6.31 -20.25
CA THR A 30 -16.03 -6.86 -19.22
C THR A 30 -16.11 -5.93 -18.02
N THR A 31 -17.33 -5.49 -17.71
CA THR A 31 -17.66 -4.76 -16.49
C THR A 31 -18.70 -5.55 -15.70
N PHE A 32 -18.38 -5.88 -14.45
CA PHE A 32 -19.34 -6.48 -13.52
C PHE A 32 -20.17 -5.39 -12.85
N THR A 33 -21.49 -5.56 -12.81
CA THR A 33 -22.36 -4.78 -11.92
C THR A 33 -22.25 -5.30 -10.48
N TYR A 34 -22.74 -4.52 -9.50
CA TYR A 34 -22.84 -4.97 -8.11
C TYR A 34 -23.64 -6.26 -7.97
N GLY A 35 -24.74 -6.38 -8.73
CA GLY A 35 -25.55 -7.59 -8.78
C GLY A 35 -24.80 -8.81 -9.31
N GLN A 36 -24.05 -8.65 -10.38
CA GLN A 36 -23.24 -9.72 -10.96
C GLN A 36 -22.10 -10.14 -10.01
N VAL A 37 -21.47 -9.18 -9.32
CA VAL A 37 -20.48 -9.51 -8.27
C VAL A 37 -21.11 -10.31 -7.15
N ALA A 38 -22.31 -9.92 -6.68
CA ALA A 38 -23.05 -10.66 -5.65
C ALA A 38 -23.43 -12.07 -6.11
N GLU A 39 -23.78 -12.26 -7.37
CA GLU A 39 -24.07 -13.58 -7.94
C GLU A 39 -22.81 -14.48 -7.98
N GLU A 40 -21.67 -13.94 -8.41
CA GLU A 40 -20.39 -14.67 -8.37
C GLU A 40 -19.98 -15.05 -6.94
N ILE A 41 -20.19 -14.14 -5.96
CA ILE A 41 -20.01 -14.45 -4.54
C ILE A 41 -20.92 -15.61 -4.11
N ALA A 42 -22.18 -15.62 -4.52
CA ALA A 42 -23.12 -16.70 -4.20
C ALA A 42 -22.65 -18.04 -4.79
N LYS A 43 -22.13 -18.07 -6.02
CA LYS A 43 -21.55 -19.28 -6.62
C LYS A 43 -20.37 -19.82 -5.79
N ILE A 44 -19.47 -18.93 -5.36
CA ILE A 44 -18.33 -19.31 -4.51
C ILE A 44 -18.80 -19.79 -3.13
N HIS A 45 -19.84 -19.17 -2.54
CA HIS A 45 -20.43 -19.65 -1.28
C HIS A 45 -21.02 -21.06 -1.42
N LEU A 46 -21.71 -21.38 -2.53
CA LEU A 46 -22.20 -22.74 -2.80
C LEU A 46 -21.04 -23.74 -2.93
N LEU A 47 -19.94 -23.35 -3.57
CA LEU A 47 -18.72 -24.15 -3.64
C LEU A 47 -18.15 -24.40 -2.24
N PHE A 48 -18.03 -23.38 -1.40
CA PHE A 48 -17.54 -23.50 -0.03
C PHE A 48 -18.40 -24.41 0.82
N GLN A 49 -19.73 -24.29 0.72
CA GLN A 49 -20.69 -25.17 1.39
C GLN A 49 -20.54 -26.62 0.92
N TYR A 50 -20.45 -26.83 -0.39
CA TYR A 50 -20.25 -28.16 -0.97
C TYR A 50 -18.98 -28.82 -0.46
N CYS A 51 -17.89 -28.05 -0.38
CA CYS A 51 -16.62 -28.50 0.17
C CYS A 51 -16.60 -28.57 1.71
N SER A 52 -17.72 -28.31 2.38
CA SER A 52 -17.81 -28.29 3.85
C SER A 52 -16.77 -27.37 4.51
N LEU A 53 -16.51 -26.22 3.89
CA LEU A 53 -15.63 -25.19 4.47
C LEU A 53 -16.26 -24.66 5.76
N ARG A 54 -15.48 -24.48 6.80
CA ARG A 54 -15.93 -23.99 8.10
C ARG A 54 -15.68 -22.50 8.24
N ARG A 55 -16.48 -21.83 9.06
CA ARG A 55 -16.19 -20.46 9.49
C ARG A 55 -14.83 -20.41 10.20
N GLY A 56 -14.01 -19.44 9.84
CA GLY A 56 -12.64 -19.30 10.37
C GLY A 56 -11.58 -20.16 9.66
N ASP A 57 -11.95 -21.03 8.70
CA ASP A 57 -10.98 -21.61 7.77
C ASP A 57 -10.31 -20.49 6.96
N LYS A 58 -9.06 -20.71 6.57
CA LYS A 58 -8.27 -19.69 5.87
C LYS A 58 -8.23 -20.00 4.39
N ILE A 59 -8.34 -18.94 3.60
CA ILE A 59 -8.27 -18.99 2.14
C ILE A 59 -7.22 -17.99 1.67
N SER A 60 -6.18 -18.50 1.03
CA SER A 60 -5.14 -17.67 0.44
C SER A 60 -5.54 -17.14 -0.94
N ILE A 61 -5.17 -15.90 -1.24
CA ILE A 61 -5.39 -15.28 -2.54
C ILE A 61 -4.08 -14.64 -3.00
N ILE A 62 -3.58 -15.03 -4.18
CA ILE A 62 -2.36 -14.48 -4.78
C ILE A 62 -2.54 -14.21 -6.26
N GLY A 63 -2.34 -12.98 -6.69
CA GLY A 63 -2.45 -12.58 -8.10
C GLY A 63 -2.45 -11.08 -8.28
N LYS A 64 -2.61 -10.66 -9.53
CA LYS A 64 -2.78 -9.25 -9.88
C LYS A 64 -4.15 -8.74 -9.43
N ASN A 65 -4.27 -7.41 -9.38
CA ASN A 65 -5.56 -6.76 -9.16
C ASN A 65 -6.49 -7.09 -10.32
N THR A 66 -7.50 -7.90 -10.06
CA THR A 66 -8.56 -8.24 -11.03
C THR A 66 -9.92 -8.26 -10.32
N SER A 67 -11.00 -8.16 -11.10
CA SER A 67 -12.37 -8.30 -10.59
C SER A 67 -12.55 -9.61 -9.81
N ARG A 68 -11.97 -10.70 -10.30
CA ARG A 68 -12.05 -12.01 -9.65
C ARG A 68 -11.24 -12.09 -8.37
N TRP A 69 -10.13 -11.36 -8.25
CA TRP A 69 -9.41 -11.22 -6.99
C TRP A 69 -10.32 -10.55 -5.92
N CYS A 70 -11.00 -9.46 -6.29
CA CYS A 70 -11.93 -8.75 -5.41
C CYS A 70 -13.13 -9.64 -5.02
N ILE A 71 -13.70 -10.37 -5.97
CA ILE A 71 -14.81 -11.31 -5.75
C ILE A 71 -14.38 -12.44 -4.80
N ALA A 72 -13.22 -13.07 -5.01
CA ALA A 72 -12.71 -14.13 -4.13
C ALA A 72 -12.46 -13.62 -2.70
N TYR A 73 -11.93 -12.39 -2.56
CA TYR A 73 -11.75 -11.76 -1.25
C TYR A 73 -13.09 -11.57 -0.53
N LEU A 74 -14.06 -10.93 -1.18
CA LEU A 74 -15.38 -10.67 -0.60
C LEU A 74 -16.15 -11.96 -0.34
N ALA A 75 -16.09 -12.92 -1.24
CA ALA A 75 -16.70 -14.24 -1.03
C ALA A 75 -16.12 -14.93 0.23
N THR A 76 -14.81 -14.81 0.44
CA THR A 76 -14.16 -15.39 1.61
C THR A 76 -14.66 -14.76 2.90
N VAL A 77 -14.60 -13.43 3.01
CA VAL A 77 -14.97 -12.75 4.27
C VAL A 77 -16.48 -12.78 4.53
N THR A 78 -17.32 -12.69 3.48
CA THR A 78 -18.78 -12.75 3.63
C THR A 78 -19.32 -14.15 3.92
N TYR A 79 -18.56 -15.19 3.60
CA TYR A 79 -18.83 -16.56 4.05
C TYR A 79 -18.50 -16.76 5.53
N GLY A 80 -17.61 -15.95 6.08
CA GLY A 80 -17.09 -16.07 7.45
C GLY A 80 -15.79 -16.86 7.54
N ALA A 81 -15.10 -17.05 6.43
CA ALA A 81 -13.72 -17.54 6.38
C ALA A 81 -12.73 -16.37 6.55
N ILE A 82 -11.47 -16.68 6.81
CA ILE A 82 -10.40 -15.72 6.99
C ILE A 82 -9.62 -15.61 5.67
N VAL A 83 -9.53 -14.42 5.11
CA VAL A 83 -8.77 -14.17 3.89
C VAL A 83 -7.29 -13.97 4.19
N VAL A 84 -6.42 -14.54 3.35
CA VAL A 84 -4.96 -14.42 3.43
C VAL A 84 -4.43 -13.89 2.10
N PRO A 85 -4.47 -12.57 1.88
CA PRO A 85 -3.96 -11.98 0.64
C PRO A 85 -2.43 -12.02 0.63
N ILE A 86 -1.86 -12.50 -0.46
CA ILE A 86 -0.42 -12.65 -0.66
C ILE A 86 -0.02 -11.74 -1.84
N LEU A 87 1.04 -10.96 -1.65
CA LEU A 87 1.58 -10.14 -2.73
C LEU A 87 2.15 -11.04 -3.84
N GLN A 88 1.80 -10.73 -5.09
CA GLN A 88 2.24 -11.51 -6.27
C GLN A 88 3.76 -11.56 -6.46
N ASP A 89 4.47 -10.57 -5.89
CA ASP A 89 5.93 -10.43 -6.00
C ASP A 89 6.69 -11.28 -4.94
N PHE A 90 5.99 -12.05 -4.09
CA PHE A 90 6.64 -13.01 -3.18
C PHE A 90 7.26 -14.16 -3.98
N LYS A 91 8.45 -14.61 -3.52
CA LYS A 91 9.09 -15.79 -4.10
C LYS A 91 8.31 -17.07 -3.74
N PRO A 92 8.40 -18.15 -4.53
CA PRO A 92 7.68 -19.39 -4.25
C PRO A 92 7.83 -19.91 -2.81
N ASN A 93 9.05 -19.89 -2.25
CA ASN A 93 9.29 -20.32 -0.87
C ASN A 93 8.55 -19.47 0.18
N ASP A 94 8.42 -18.16 -0.06
CA ASP A 94 7.65 -17.27 0.83
C ASP A 94 6.15 -17.59 0.72
N VAL A 95 5.66 -17.89 -0.49
CA VAL A 95 4.27 -18.30 -0.72
C VAL A 95 3.99 -19.62 -0.01
N HIS A 96 4.85 -20.63 -0.18
CA HIS A 96 4.74 -21.92 0.52
C HIS A 96 4.69 -21.72 2.04
N HIS A 97 5.60 -20.89 2.57
CA HIS A 97 5.60 -20.56 4.00
C HIS A 97 4.27 -19.94 4.44
N ILE A 98 3.78 -18.91 3.75
CA ILE A 98 2.55 -18.20 4.13
C ILE A 98 1.34 -19.12 4.08
N VAL A 99 1.17 -19.89 3.01
CA VAL A 99 0.04 -20.81 2.85
C VAL A 99 0.04 -21.88 3.95
N ASN A 100 1.20 -22.47 4.24
CA ASN A 100 1.34 -23.50 5.28
C ASN A 100 1.20 -22.91 6.69
N HIS A 101 1.86 -21.79 6.99
CA HIS A 101 1.78 -21.15 8.30
C HIS A 101 0.37 -20.66 8.61
N SER A 102 -0.34 -20.10 7.62
CA SER A 102 -1.74 -19.70 7.77
C SER A 102 -2.69 -20.89 7.87
N GLU A 103 -2.26 -22.11 7.52
CA GLU A 103 -3.11 -23.30 7.40
C GLU A 103 -4.26 -23.08 6.39
N SER A 104 -3.92 -22.46 5.26
CA SER A 104 -4.93 -22.20 4.23
C SER A 104 -5.47 -23.48 3.62
N THR A 105 -6.79 -23.59 3.57
CA THR A 105 -7.50 -24.75 3.04
C THR A 105 -7.65 -24.69 1.52
N PHE A 106 -7.88 -23.47 1.00
CA PHE A 106 -7.98 -23.18 -0.43
C PHE A 106 -7.02 -22.07 -0.83
N LEU A 107 -6.67 -22.08 -2.11
CA LEU A 107 -5.86 -21.06 -2.75
C LEU A 107 -6.55 -20.57 -4.03
N PHE A 108 -6.79 -19.26 -4.13
CA PHE A 108 -7.11 -18.61 -5.40
C PHE A 108 -5.83 -17.99 -5.96
N THR A 109 -5.45 -18.32 -7.18
CA THR A 109 -4.16 -17.87 -7.75
C THR A 109 -4.24 -17.62 -9.25
N SER A 110 -3.33 -16.80 -9.77
CA SER A 110 -3.10 -16.73 -11.21
C SER A 110 -2.42 -18.01 -11.70
N ASP A 111 -2.77 -18.48 -12.90
CA ASP A 111 -2.28 -19.73 -13.45
C ASP A 111 -0.74 -19.81 -13.48
N ASN A 112 -0.11 -18.74 -13.98
CA ASN A 112 1.34 -18.63 -14.06
C ASN A 112 2.04 -18.62 -12.69
N ILE A 113 1.36 -18.21 -11.61
CA ILE A 113 1.91 -18.31 -10.26
C ILE A 113 1.84 -19.76 -9.80
N TRP A 114 0.70 -20.44 -10.02
CA TRP A 114 0.52 -21.84 -9.66
C TRP A 114 1.56 -22.75 -10.32
N GLU A 115 1.83 -22.54 -11.61
CA GLU A 115 2.85 -23.30 -12.36
C GLU A 115 4.27 -23.20 -11.78
N ASN A 116 4.56 -22.16 -10.99
CA ASN A 116 5.85 -21.96 -10.33
C ASN A 116 5.87 -22.39 -8.86
N LEU A 117 4.75 -22.89 -8.31
CA LEU A 117 4.67 -23.42 -6.95
C LEU A 117 4.85 -24.93 -6.93
N GLU A 118 5.48 -25.43 -5.88
CA GLU A 118 5.64 -26.87 -5.65
C GLU A 118 4.41 -27.41 -4.92
N GLU A 119 3.59 -28.18 -5.62
CA GLU A 119 2.34 -28.76 -5.10
C GLU A 119 2.59 -29.60 -3.83
N GLU A 120 3.66 -30.38 -3.80
CA GLU A 120 4.02 -31.25 -2.68
C GLU A 120 4.34 -30.45 -1.41
N ALA A 121 4.90 -29.24 -1.58
CA ALA A 121 5.17 -28.31 -0.48
C ALA A 121 3.89 -27.70 0.13
N LEU A 122 2.75 -27.83 -0.52
CA LEU A 122 1.45 -27.27 -0.14
C LEU A 122 0.44 -28.34 0.29
N SER A 123 0.89 -29.35 1.03
CA SER A 123 0.10 -30.54 1.41
C SER A 123 -1.19 -30.26 2.19
N GLY A 124 -1.33 -29.07 2.82
CA GLY A 124 -2.54 -28.64 3.52
C GLY A 124 -3.67 -28.13 2.62
N LEU A 125 -3.38 -27.79 1.34
CA LEU A 125 -4.39 -27.31 0.42
C LEU A 125 -5.31 -28.46 -0.05
N ARG A 126 -6.61 -28.24 -0.01
CA ARG A 126 -7.63 -29.16 -0.53
C ARG A 126 -7.93 -28.89 -2.00
N ALA A 127 -7.97 -27.61 -2.40
CA ALA A 127 -8.15 -27.22 -3.79
C ALA A 127 -7.51 -25.87 -4.10
N VAL A 128 -7.19 -25.66 -5.39
CA VAL A 128 -6.63 -24.44 -5.97
C VAL A 128 -7.50 -23.99 -7.13
N PHE A 129 -7.81 -22.69 -7.17
CA PHE A 129 -8.69 -22.09 -8.17
C PHE A 129 -7.98 -20.99 -8.95
N SER A 130 -8.22 -20.94 -10.25
CA SER A 130 -7.72 -19.86 -11.11
C SER A 130 -8.43 -18.54 -10.84
N LEU A 131 -7.68 -17.43 -10.77
CA LEU A 131 -8.24 -16.08 -10.79
C LEU A 131 -8.63 -15.60 -12.20
N THR A 132 -8.45 -16.44 -13.23
CA THR A 132 -8.84 -16.11 -14.59
C THR A 132 -10.34 -16.37 -14.83
N ASP A 133 -10.88 -17.49 -14.30
CA ASP A 133 -12.24 -17.97 -14.55
C ASP A 133 -12.82 -18.80 -13.41
N PHE A 134 -12.13 -18.84 -12.29
CA PHE A 134 -12.43 -19.67 -11.11
C PHE A 134 -12.36 -21.20 -11.33
N ARG A 135 -11.91 -21.70 -12.49
CA ARG A 135 -11.75 -23.15 -12.68
C ARG A 135 -10.83 -23.76 -11.63
N CYS A 136 -11.07 -25.02 -11.32
CA CYS A 136 -10.20 -25.79 -10.41
C CYS A 136 -8.91 -26.15 -11.13
N LEU A 137 -7.77 -25.68 -10.62
CA LEU A 137 -6.42 -25.98 -11.11
C LEU A 137 -5.88 -27.27 -10.48
N HIS A 138 -6.19 -27.49 -9.19
CA HIS A 138 -5.76 -28.64 -8.42
C HIS A 138 -6.80 -28.99 -7.35
N GLN A 139 -6.93 -30.28 -7.04
CA GLN A 139 -7.73 -30.80 -5.94
C GLN A 139 -7.21 -32.15 -5.44
N ARG A 140 -7.29 -32.38 -4.12
CA ARG A 140 -6.80 -33.63 -3.52
C ARG A 140 -7.86 -34.71 -3.42
N ASP A 141 -9.13 -34.35 -3.32
CA ASP A 141 -10.25 -35.25 -3.05
C ASP A 141 -10.86 -35.83 -4.35
N GLY A 142 -10.03 -36.30 -5.30
CA GLY A 142 -10.49 -36.80 -6.58
C GLY A 142 -11.06 -35.67 -7.46
N GLU A 143 -12.10 -35.95 -8.29
CA GLU A 143 -12.69 -34.96 -9.19
C GLU A 143 -13.90 -34.22 -8.59
N THR A 144 -14.10 -34.27 -7.29
CA THR A 144 -15.34 -33.81 -6.63
C THR A 144 -15.60 -32.32 -6.84
N VAL A 145 -14.56 -31.48 -6.65
CA VAL A 145 -14.65 -30.01 -6.83
C VAL A 145 -14.91 -29.67 -8.30
N GLN A 146 -14.16 -30.26 -9.23
CA GLN A 146 -14.36 -30.03 -10.67
C GLN A 146 -15.74 -30.44 -11.15
N LYS A 147 -16.28 -31.58 -10.66
CA LYS A 147 -17.64 -32.02 -10.97
C LYS A 147 -18.69 -31.03 -10.47
N PHE A 148 -18.52 -30.53 -9.24
CA PHE A 148 -19.42 -29.51 -8.71
C PHE A 148 -19.38 -28.22 -9.54
N MET A 149 -18.19 -27.74 -9.89
CA MET A 149 -18.05 -26.52 -10.69
C MET A 149 -18.64 -26.66 -12.10
N LYS A 150 -18.50 -27.82 -12.74
CA LYS A 150 -19.18 -28.10 -14.03
C LYS A 150 -20.70 -28.05 -13.93
N ASN A 151 -21.27 -28.34 -12.76
CA ASN A 151 -22.71 -28.34 -12.48
C ASN A 151 -23.16 -27.10 -11.69
N MET A 152 -22.37 -26.01 -11.71
CA MET A 152 -22.66 -24.79 -10.94
C MET A 152 -24.01 -24.18 -11.31
N ASP A 153 -24.37 -24.15 -12.59
CA ASP A 153 -25.66 -23.62 -13.05
C ASP A 153 -26.86 -24.41 -12.49
N GLU A 154 -26.71 -25.72 -12.35
CA GLU A 154 -27.74 -26.56 -11.73
C GLU A 154 -27.83 -26.29 -10.22
N ALA A 155 -26.67 -26.11 -9.56
CA ALA A 155 -26.62 -25.74 -8.15
C ALA A 155 -27.26 -24.35 -7.92
N MET A 156 -26.99 -23.38 -8.79
CA MET A 156 -27.63 -22.07 -8.74
C MET A 156 -29.16 -22.17 -8.94
N LYS A 157 -29.64 -22.90 -9.97
CA LYS A 157 -31.07 -23.10 -10.20
C LYS A 157 -31.76 -23.80 -9.05
N LYS A 158 -31.09 -24.76 -8.40
CA LYS A 158 -31.65 -25.48 -7.24
C LYS A 158 -31.80 -24.55 -6.03
N ASN A 159 -30.81 -23.69 -5.76
CA ASN A 159 -30.83 -22.80 -4.60
C ASN A 159 -31.63 -21.51 -4.87
N PHE A 160 -31.67 -21.06 -6.12
CA PHE A 160 -32.35 -19.85 -6.56
C PHE A 160 -33.26 -20.13 -7.77
N PRO A 161 -34.39 -20.84 -7.57
CA PRO A 161 -35.24 -21.34 -8.67
C PRO A 161 -35.93 -20.23 -9.47
N LYS A 162 -36.03 -19.02 -8.90
CA LYS A 162 -36.56 -17.82 -9.58
C LYS A 162 -35.48 -16.91 -10.16
N GLY A 163 -34.22 -17.33 -10.14
CA GLY A 163 -33.04 -16.50 -10.42
C GLY A 163 -32.45 -15.90 -9.16
N PHE A 164 -31.22 -15.36 -9.29
CA PHE A 164 -30.54 -14.66 -8.19
C PHE A 164 -30.84 -13.16 -8.25
N TYR A 165 -31.36 -12.60 -7.16
CA TYR A 165 -31.73 -11.20 -7.03
C TYR A 165 -31.21 -10.62 -5.72
N LYS A 166 -31.25 -9.30 -5.56
CA LYS A 166 -30.76 -8.60 -4.36
C LYS A 166 -31.38 -9.10 -3.05
N GLU A 167 -32.62 -9.57 -3.08
CA GLU A 167 -33.32 -10.15 -1.94
C GLU A 167 -32.72 -11.47 -1.46
N ASN A 168 -31.99 -12.17 -2.33
CA ASN A 168 -31.30 -13.43 -1.99
C ASN A 168 -29.98 -13.20 -1.25
N ILE A 169 -29.47 -11.96 -1.22
CA ILE A 169 -28.23 -11.64 -0.50
C ILE A 169 -28.52 -11.72 1.00
N ASN A 170 -27.88 -12.67 1.65
CA ASN A 170 -27.93 -12.84 3.10
C ASN A 170 -26.58 -13.42 3.55
N TYR A 171 -25.67 -12.52 3.88
CA TYR A 171 -24.32 -12.93 4.28
C TYR A 171 -24.28 -13.34 5.75
N THR A 172 -23.26 -14.14 6.07
CA THR A 172 -23.02 -14.62 7.43
C THR A 172 -22.87 -13.46 8.40
N GLU A 173 -23.65 -13.43 9.46
CA GLU A 173 -23.47 -12.48 10.53
C GLU A 173 -22.35 -12.95 11.46
N LEU A 174 -21.26 -12.19 11.52
CA LEU A 174 -20.15 -12.39 12.44
C LEU A 174 -19.89 -11.11 13.23
N SER A 175 -19.53 -11.28 14.51
CA SER A 175 -19.06 -10.17 15.32
C SER A 175 -17.80 -9.55 14.71
N ASN A 176 -17.72 -8.23 14.75
CA ASN A 176 -16.53 -7.49 14.34
C ASN A 176 -15.27 -7.84 15.17
N GLU A 177 -15.39 -8.49 16.31
CA GLU A 177 -14.25 -8.97 17.12
C GLU A 177 -13.53 -10.19 16.51
N LYS A 178 -14.15 -10.85 15.53
CA LYS A 178 -13.55 -12.00 14.86
C LYS A 178 -12.45 -11.55 13.89
N VAL A 179 -11.37 -12.31 13.85
CA VAL A 179 -10.33 -12.16 12.81
C VAL A 179 -10.93 -12.50 11.47
N MET A 180 -10.81 -11.62 10.50
CA MET A 180 -11.32 -11.79 9.13
C MET A 180 -10.21 -11.76 8.09
N LEU A 181 -9.03 -11.27 8.47
CA LEU A 181 -7.89 -11.11 7.56
C LEU A 181 -6.60 -11.47 8.29
N LEU A 182 -5.73 -12.25 7.64
CA LEU A 182 -4.33 -12.41 8.01
C LEU A 182 -3.47 -11.75 6.93
N ASN A 183 -2.89 -10.61 7.25
CA ASN A 183 -2.02 -9.88 6.31
C ASN A 183 -0.55 -10.10 6.68
N TYR A 184 0.21 -10.73 5.78
CA TYR A 184 1.61 -11.05 6.04
C TYR A 184 2.51 -9.86 5.72
N THR A 185 3.38 -9.50 6.67
CA THR A 185 4.38 -8.44 6.50
C THR A 185 5.76 -9.05 6.30
N SER A 186 6.54 -8.50 5.36
CA SER A 186 7.93 -8.87 5.22
C SER A 186 8.71 -8.42 6.46
N GLY A 187 9.03 -9.37 7.35
CA GLY A 187 9.85 -9.11 8.52
C GLY A 187 11.28 -8.71 8.14
N THR A 188 11.89 -7.81 8.93
CA THR A 188 13.32 -7.47 8.81
C THR A 188 14.24 -8.59 9.31
N THR A 189 13.68 -9.62 9.95
CA THR A 189 14.42 -10.69 10.65
C THR A 189 14.23 -12.09 10.06
N GLY A 190 13.73 -12.22 8.80
CA GLY A 190 13.54 -13.51 8.14
C GLY A 190 12.12 -13.76 7.65
N PHE A 191 11.33 -14.59 8.33
CA PHE A 191 9.99 -14.96 7.87
C PHE A 191 8.93 -13.87 8.10
N SER A 192 7.99 -13.78 7.18
CA SER A 192 6.84 -12.87 7.26
C SER A 192 5.95 -13.20 8.46
N LYS A 193 5.51 -12.17 9.20
CA LYS A 193 4.58 -12.30 10.33
C LYS A 193 3.15 -12.08 9.84
N GLY A 194 2.22 -12.95 10.23
CA GLY A 194 0.79 -12.83 9.92
C GLY A 194 0.08 -11.89 10.89
N VAL A 195 -0.27 -10.70 10.46
CA VAL A 195 -1.00 -9.69 11.24
C VAL A 195 -2.47 -10.10 11.31
N MET A 196 -3.02 -10.29 12.52
CA MET A 196 -4.41 -10.64 12.75
C MET A 196 -5.30 -9.39 12.76
N ILE A 197 -6.06 -9.19 11.70
CA ILE A 197 -6.97 -8.06 11.52
C ILE A 197 -8.40 -8.53 11.74
N THR A 198 -9.11 -7.85 12.62
CA THR A 198 -10.51 -8.15 12.95
C THR A 198 -11.47 -7.40 12.03
N GLY A 199 -12.73 -7.81 12.03
CA GLY A 199 -13.80 -7.06 11.36
C GLY A 199 -13.91 -5.63 11.87
N ASN A 200 -13.61 -5.38 13.16
CA ASN A 200 -13.60 -4.03 13.74
C ASN A 200 -12.52 -3.13 13.14
N ASN A 201 -11.31 -3.67 12.96
CA ASN A 201 -10.21 -2.93 12.37
C ASN A 201 -10.51 -2.56 10.90
N LEU A 202 -11.09 -3.50 10.15
CA LEU A 202 -11.51 -3.26 8.76
C LEU A 202 -12.66 -2.26 8.70
N ALA A 203 -13.69 -2.43 9.54
CA ALA A 203 -14.82 -1.51 9.62
C ALA A 203 -14.39 -0.10 10.00
N GLY A 204 -13.41 0.06 10.90
CA GLY A 204 -12.86 1.36 11.28
C GLY A 204 -12.33 2.15 10.10
N ASN A 205 -11.53 1.50 9.24
CA ASN A 205 -10.98 2.13 8.04
C ASN A 205 -12.07 2.45 7.00
N VAL A 206 -12.97 1.49 6.73
CA VAL A 206 -14.05 1.66 5.74
C VAL A 206 -15.04 2.74 6.16
N THR A 207 -15.51 2.71 7.41
CA THR A 207 -16.46 3.71 7.93
C THR A 207 -15.83 5.09 8.05
N PHE A 208 -14.52 5.19 8.32
CA PHE A 208 -13.79 6.45 8.23
C PHE A 208 -13.88 7.04 6.82
N GLY A 209 -13.56 6.24 5.78
CA GLY A 209 -13.66 6.67 4.39
C GLY A 209 -15.08 7.07 3.96
N ILE A 210 -16.10 6.38 4.48
CA ILE A 210 -17.51 6.73 4.25
C ILE A 210 -17.86 8.07 4.92
N ARG A 211 -17.54 8.24 6.19
CA ARG A 211 -17.89 9.44 6.98
C ARG A 211 -17.19 10.70 6.49
N THR A 212 -15.97 10.58 6.01
CA THR A 212 -15.18 11.69 5.45
C THR A 212 -15.50 11.96 3.98
N GLU A 213 -16.44 11.23 3.41
CA GLU A 213 -16.84 11.35 2.00
C GLU A 213 -15.64 11.31 1.02
N LEU A 214 -14.65 10.46 1.30
CA LEU A 214 -13.51 10.28 0.39
C LEU A 214 -13.99 9.92 -1.02
N LEU A 215 -15.02 9.10 -1.09
CA LEU A 215 -15.70 8.68 -2.32
C LEU A 215 -17.22 8.78 -2.14
N LYS A 216 -17.93 8.98 -3.26
CA LYS A 216 -19.39 9.00 -3.33
C LYS A 216 -19.90 7.92 -4.29
N LYS A 217 -21.14 7.52 -4.09
CA LYS A 217 -21.85 6.58 -4.96
C LYS A 217 -21.76 6.99 -6.43
N GLY A 218 -21.40 6.05 -7.31
CA GLY A 218 -21.25 6.26 -8.75
C GLY A 218 -19.95 6.97 -9.17
N GLU A 219 -19.09 7.38 -8.25
CA GLU A 219 -17.76 7.89 -8.56
C GLU A 219 -16.84 6.76 -9.04
N LYS A 220 -15.69 7.12 -9.62
CA LYS A 220 -14.73 6.19 -10.24
C LYS A 220 -13.42 6.17 -9.49
N VAL A 221 -12.82 5.00 -9.40
CA VAL A 221 -11.48 4.77 -8.86
C VAL A 221 -10.65 4.00 -9.89
N LEU A 222 -9.37 4.34 -10.05
CA LEU A 222 -8.37 3.55 -10.75
C LEU A 222 -7.47 2.88 -9.70
N SER A 223 -7.62 1.59 -9.51
CA SER A 223 -6.83 0.80 -8.57
C SER A 223 -5.59 0.24 -9.28
N PHE A 224 -4.42 0.72 -8.90
CA PHE A 224 -3.12 0.28 -9.43
C PHE A 224 -2.10 -0.10 -8.35
N LEU A 225 -2.40 0.19 -7.08
CA LEU A 225 -1.62 -0.33 -5.95
C LEU A 225 -2.00 -1.80 -5.68
N PRO A 226 -1.06 -2.65 -5.24
CA PRO A 226 -1.39 -4.04 -4.94
C PRO A 226 -2.50 -4.16 -3.88
N LEU A 227 -3.61 -4.84 -4.21
CA LEU A 227 -4.73 -5.03 -3.28
C LEU A 227 -4.40 -6.01 -2.13
N ALA A 228 -3.38 -6.84 -2.27
CA ALA A 228 -2.86 -7.61 -1.15
C ALA A 228 -2.13 -6.75 -0.10
N HIS A 229 -1.86 -5.47 -0.40
CA HIS A 229 -1.32 -4.50 0.55
C HIS A 229 -2.47 -3.75 1.23
N ALA A 230 -2.41 -3.62 2.58
CA ALA A 230 -3.48 -3.05 3.39
C ALA A 230 -3.99 -1.68 2.89
N TYR A 231 -3.12 -0.81 2.38
CA TYR A 231 -3.45 0.53 1.92
C TYR A 231 -4.35 0.52 0.67
N GLY A 232 -3.94 -0.15 -0.40
CA GLY A 232 -4.77 -0.31 -1.59
C GLY A 232 -6.04 -1.10 -1.30
N CYS A 233 -5.95 -2.14 -0.47
CA CYS A 233 -7.11 -2.94 -0.05
C CYS A 233 -8.18 -2.09 0.64
N ALA A 234 -7.81 -1.28 1.63
CA ALA A 234 -8.76 -0.51 2.42
C ALA A 234 -9.48 0.57 1.60
N PHE A 235 -8.78 1.30 0.73
CA PHE A 235 -9.33 2.51 0.13
C PHE A 235 -9.68 2.36 -1.36
N ASP A 236 -8.84 1.71 -2.19
CA ASP A 236 -9.18 1.47 -3.60
C ASP A 236 -10.23 0.39 -3.79
N PHE A 237 -10.36 -0.53 -2.83
CA PHE A 237 -11.23 -1.69 -2.95
C PHE A 237 -12.35 -1.69 -1.90
N LEU A 238 -12.02 -1.88 -0.61
CA LEU A 238 -13.04 -2.10 0.42
C LEU A 238 -13.95 -0.88 0.62
N THR A 239 -13.39 0.32 0.81
CA THR A 239 -14.16 1.56 0.95
C THR A 239 -14.91 1.88 -0.34
N ALA A 240 -14.25 1.78 -1.49
CA ALA A 240 -14.85 2.03 -2.79
C ALA A 240 -16.08 1.14 -3.04
N THR A 241 -15.96 -0.16 -2.76
CA THR A 241 -17.08 -1.11 -2.90
C THR A 241 -18.20 -0.85 -1.90
N ALA A 242 -17.87 -0.52 -0.64
CA ALA A 242 -18.89 -0.23 0.37
C ALA A 242 -19.73 1.00 0.04
N VAL A 243 -19.13 2.01 -0.61
CA VAL A 243 -19.82 3.26 -1.01
C VAL A 243 -20.67 3.11 -2.27
N GLY A 244 -20.37 2.16 -3.13
CA GLY A 244 -21.07 2.02 -4.43
C GLY A 244 -20.35 2.72 -5.58
N THR A 245 -19.01 2.73 -5.59
CA THR A 245 -18.19 3.32 -6.67
C THR A 245 -17.85 2.30 -7.74
N HIS A 246 -17.45 2.77 -8.90
CA HIS A 246 -16.94 1.97 -10.00
C HIS A 246 -15.41 1.88 -9.91
N VAL A 247 -14.87 0.71 -9.63
CA VAL A 247 -13.43 0.45 -9.51
C VAL A 247 -12.91 -0.15 -10.80
N THR A 248 -12.00 0.55 -11.47
CA THR A 248 -11.21 0.01 -12.59
C THR A 248 -9.89 -0.53 -12.06
N LEU A 249 -9.64 -1.82 -12.28
CA LEU A 249 -8.48 -2.56 -11.79
C LEU A 249 -7.43 -2.61 -12.89
N LEU A 250 -6.24 -2.03 -12.65
CA LEU A 250 -5.22 -1.89 -13.70
C LEU A 250 -4.68 -3.24 -14.18
N GLY A 251 -4.53 -4.23 -13.30
CA GLY A 251 -4.11 -5.60 -13.62
C GLY A 251 -2.73 -5.75 -14.30
N LYS A 252 -2.04 -4.63 -14.53
CA LYS A 252 -0.74 -4.55 -15.22
C LYS A 252 0.28 -3.87 -14.32
N THR A 253 1.56 -4.15 -14.55
CA THR A 253 2.64 -3.43 -13.87
C THR A 253 2.54 -1.94 -14.22
N PRO A 254 2.42 -1.05 -13.22
CA PRO A 254 2.22 0.38 -13.46
C PRO A 254 3.51 1.02 -13.98
N SER A 255 3.58 1.26 -15.30
CA SER A 255 4.59 2.14 -15.90
C SER A 255 4.01 3.55 -16.08
N PRO A 256 4.83 4.61 -16.13
CA PRO A 256 4.32 5.97 -16.34
C PRO A 256 3.40 6.10 -17.55
N LYS A 257 3.75 5.48 -18.68
CA LYS A 257 2.95 5.51 -19.90
C LYS A 257 1.58 4.84 -19.75
N ILE A 258 1.55 3.68 -19.06
CA ILE A 258 0.30 2.94 -18.82
C ILE A 258 -0.58 3.72 -17.84
N LEU A 259 0.00 4.26 -16.76
CA LEU A 259 -0.74 5.02 -15.76
C LEU A 259 -1.35 6.29 -16.34
N MET A 260 -0.58 7.07 -17.11
CA MET A 260 -1.10 8.30 -17.72
C MET A 260 -2.27 8.03 -18.65
N LYS A 261 -2.17 6.98 -19.48
CA LYS A 261 -3.26 6.55 -20.36
C LYS A 261 -4.50 6.11 -19.55
N ALA A 262 -4.30 5.32 -18.50
CA ALA A 262 -5.39 4.86 -17.66
C ALA A 262 -6.07 6.02 -16.89
N PHE A 263 -5.32 7.01 -16.40
CA PHE A 263 -5.90 8.21 -15.79
C PHE A 263 -6.75 9.01 -16.77
N GLU A 264 -6.28 9.19 -18.02
CA GLU A 264 -7.02 9.89 -19.08
C GLU A 264 -8.34 9.19 -19.43
N GLU A 265 -8.34 7.86 -19.48
CA GLU A 265 -9.51 7.05 -19.87
C GLU A 265 -10.50 6.90 -18.70
N VAL A 266 -10.03 6.59 -17.49
CA VAL A 266 -10.88 6.33 -16.33
C VAL A 266 -11.40 7.61 -15.69
N LYS A 267 -10.54 8.65 -15.58
CA LYS A 267 -10.82 9.94 -14.91
C LYS A 267 -11.31 9.72 -13.47
N PRO A 268 -10.46 9.17 -12.59
CA PRO A 268 -10.85 8.84 -11.23
C PRO A 268 -11.24 10.08 -10.40
N ASN A 269 -12.09 9.89 -9.40
CA ASN A 269 -12.53 10.94 -8.48
C ASN A 269 -11.65 11.04 -7.22
N LEU A 270 -10.91 9.97 -6.93
CA LEU A 270 -9.90 9.90 -5.89
C LEU A 270 -8.69 9.14 -6.43
N ILE A 271 -7.49 9.60 -6.08
CA ILE A 271 -6.24 8.90 -6.45
C ILE A 271 -5.52 8.50 -5.16
N ILE A 272 -5.31 7.20 -5.00
CA ILE A 272 -4.51 6.63 -3.91
C ILE A 272 -3.16 6.20 -4.50
N THR A 273 -2.06 6.69 -3.94
CA THR A 273 -0.74 6.43 -4.52
C THR A 273 0.36 6.38 -3.46
N VAL A 274 1.57 6.06 -3.90
CA VAL A 274 2.78 6.05 -3.09
C VAL A 274 3.76 7.15 -3.56
N PRO A 275 4.66 7.64 -2.68
CA PRO A 275 5.60 8.72 -3.01
C PRO A 275 6.36 8.50 -4.32
N LEU A 276 6.85 7.29 -4.56
CA LEU A 276 7.63 6.95 -5.75
C LEU A 276 6.96 7.35 -7.08
N VAL A 277 5.65 7.21 -7.19
CA VAL A 277 4.90 7.56 -8.41
C VAL A 277 4.91 9.07 -8.62
N ILE A 278 4.61 9.81 -7.56
CA ILE A 278 4.51 11.28 -7.60
C ILE A 278 5.90 11.93 -7.77
N GLU A 279 6.90 11.40 -7.08
CA GLU A 279 8.29 11.88 -7.19
C GLU A 279 8.86 11.63 -8.59
N LYS A 280 8.53 10.52 -9.26
CA LYS A 280 8.90 10.30 -10.66
C LYS A 280 8.22 11.30 -11.59
N ILE A 281 6.96 11.65 -11.36
CA ILE A 281 6.27 12.69 -12.13
C ILE A 281 6.97 14.04 -11.92
N TYR A 282 7.29 14.38 -10.67
CA TYR A 282 8.03 15.61 -10.36
C TYR A 282 9.39 15.64 -11.05
N LYS A 283 10.23 14.62 -10.84
CA LYS A 283 11.60 14.54 -11.35
C LYS A 283 11.66 14.56 -12.89
N ASN A 284 10.78 13.80 -13.55
CA ASN A 284 10.86 13.61 -15.00
C ASN A 284 10.08 14.65 -15.81
N VAL A 285 9.04 15.27 -15.24
CA VAL A 285 8.17 16.20 -15.99
C VAL A 285 8.32 17.63 -15.48
N ILE A 286 8.31 17.84 -14.17
CA ILE A 286 8.23 19.19 -13.57
C ILE A 286 9.60 19.80 -13.41
N GLN A 287 10.52 19.10 -12.78
CA GLN A 287 11.86 19.60 -12.44
C GLN A 287 12.65 20.09 -13.68
N PRO A 288 12.64 19.38 -14.84
CA PRO A 288 13.29 19.88 -16.05
C PRO A 288 12.67 21.17 -16.59
N LEU A 289 11.36 21.38 -16.39
CA LEU A 289 10.68 22.60 -16.83
C LEU A 289 11.05 23.79 -15.95
N ILE A 290 10.98 23.65 -14.62
CA ILE A 290 11.25 24.74 -13.68
C ILE A 290 12.75 25.10 -13.62
N ASN A 291 13.64 24.16 -13.96
CA ASN A 291 15.09 24.38 -13.97
C ASN A 291 15.62 25.11 -15.21
N LYS A 292 14.80 25.32 -16.26
CA LYS A 292 15.20 26.14 -17.41
C LYS A 292 15.50 27.57 -16.95
N ARG A 293 16.60 28.18 -17.45
CA ARG A 293 17.01 29.55 -17.08
C ARG A 293 15.90 30.59 -17.26
N SER A 294 15.17 30.52 -18.38
CA SER A 294 14.02 31.40 -18.65
C SER A 294 12.88 31.20 -17.62
N MET A 295 12.62 29.95 -17.20
CA MET A 295 11.59 29.66 -16.23
C MET A 295 12.00 30.13 -14.83
N LYS A 296 13.24 29.88 -14.42
CA LYS A 296 13.79 30.40 -13.14
C LYS A 296 13.69 31.92 -13.05
N TRP A 297 13.99 32.62 -14.15
CA TRP A 297 13.83 34.08 -14.22
C TRP A 297 12.34 34.48 -14.11
N ALA A 298 11.47 33.85 -14.85
CA ALA A 298 10.03 34.15 -14.84
C ALA A 298 9.39 33.87 -13.46
N LEU A 299 9.82 32.83 -12.75
CA LEU A 299 9.34 32.48 -11.41
C LEU A 299 9.80 33.46 -10.31
N ASN A 300 10.76 34.35 -10.60
CA ASN A 300 11.19 35.42 -9.68
C ASN A 300 10.42 36.72 -9.91
N ILE A 301 9.52 36.81 -10.90
CA ILE A 301 8.71 37.99 -11.18
C ILE A 301 7.37 37.84 -10.45
N PRO A 302 7.04 38.74 -9.48
CA PRO A 302 5.74 38.73 -8.79
C PRO A 302 4.57 38.79 -9.77
N LEU A 303 3.52 38.03 -9.50
CA LEU A 303 2.30 37.81 -10.31
C LEU A 303 2.50 36.87 -11.51
N LEU A 304 3.67 36.82 -12.15
CA LEU A 304 3.96 35.88 -13.23
C LEU A 304 4.19 34.47 -12.67
N ASP A 305 4.84 34.39 -11.52
CA ASP A 305 5.03 33.13 -10.78
C ASP A 305 3.71 32.41 -10.49
N ASN A 306 2.71 33.16 -9.99
CA ASN A 306 1.39 32.62 -9.69
C ASN A 306 0.66 32.09 -10.94
N GLN A 307 0.80 32.78 -12.08
CA GLN A 307 0.24 32.30 -13.35
C GLN A 307 0.92 31.03 -13.84
N ILE A 308 2.25 30.97 -13.74
CA ILE A 308 3.03 29.78 -14.11
C ILE A 308 2.65 28.59 -13.22
N TYR A 309 2.58 28.79 -11.90
CA TYR A 309 2.19 27.74 -10.97
C TYR A 309 0.77 27.25 -11.22
N ALA A 310 -0.18 28.15 -11.52
CA ALA A 310 -1.53 27.78 -11.90
C ALA A 310 -1.59 26.94 -13.19
N GLN A 311 -0.75 27.26 -14.19
CA GLN A 311 -0.66 26.50 -15.43
C GLN A 311 -0.03 25.10 -15.18
N ILE A 312 1.03 25.01 -14.37
CA ILE A 312 1.64 23.73 -14.00
C ILE A 312 0.61 22.86 -13.26
N ARG A 313 -0.05 23.42 -12.25
CA ARG A 313 -1.12 22.74 -11.52
C ARG A 313 -2.21 22.20 -12.45
N LYS A 314 -2.72 23.05 -13.37
CA LYS A 314 -3.76 22.64 -14.32
C LYS A 314 -3.30 21.47 -15.18
N LYS A 315 -2.11 21.54 -15.76
CA LYS A 315 -1.54 20.46 -16.57
C LYS A 315 -1.41 19.15 -15.80
N LEU A 316 -1.00 19.21 -14.52
CA LEU A 316 -0.91 18.03 -13.67
C LEU A 316 -2.29 17.44 -13.38
N ILE A 317 -3.27 18.29 -13.07
CA ILE A 317 -4.65 17.84 -12.84
C ILE A 317 -5.19 17.19 -14.11
N ASP A 318 -5.07 17.83 -15.27
CA ASP A 318 -5.53 17.32 -16.55
C ASP A 318 -4.86 15.97 -16.89
N ALA A 319 -3.55 15.85 -16.66
CA ALA A 319 -2.76 14.64 -16.91
C ALA A 319 -3.18 13.44 -16.01
N LEU A 320 -3.70 13.71 -14.83
CA LEU A 320 -4.25 12.72 -13.91
C LEU A 320 -5.76 12.50 -14.04
N GLY A 321 -6.35 12.90 -15.20
CA GLY A 321 -7.75 12.67 -15.55
C GLY A 321 -8.69 13.82 -15.24
N GLY A 322 -8.27 14.87 -14.55
CA GLY A 322 -8.97 16.14 -14.41
C GLY A 322 -10.21 16.15 -13.49
N ARG A 323 -10.53 15.05 -12.79
CA ARG A 323 -11.76 14.91 -11.99
C ARG A 323 -11.56 14.61 -10.52
N PHE A 324 -10.36 14.24 -10.12
CA PHE A 324 -10.11 13.87 -8.73
C PHE A 324 -10.25 15.05 -7.78
N LYS A 325 -10.72 14.78 -6.57
CA LYS A 325 -10.82 15.75 -5.47
C LYS A 325 -9.47 15.98 -4.83
N GLU A 326 -8.75 14.89 -4.60
CA GLU A 326 -7.41 14.90 -4.02
C GLU A 326 -6.61 13.66 -4.39
N VAL A 327 -5.30 13.74 -4.19
CA VAL A 327 -4.35 12.63 -4.27
C VAL A 327 -3.90 12.33 -2.85
N ILE A 328 -4.20 11.11 -2.35
CA ILE A 328 -3.73 10.65 -1.04
C ILE A 328 -2.43 9.86 -1.26
N ILE A 329 -1.38 10.26 -0.58
CA ILE A 329 -0.06 9.65 -0.67
C ILE A 329 0.25 8.94 0.64
N GLY A 330 0.62 7.67 0.58
CA GLY A 330 0.90 6.88 1.78
C GLY A 330 1.92 5.78 1.53
N GLY A 331 2.25 5.05 2.60
CA GLY A 331 3.11 3.86 2.54
C GLY A 331 4.61 4.11 2.67
N ALA A 332 5.09 5.34 2.49
CA ALA A 332 6.46 5.76 2.73
C ALA A 332 6.54 7.27 2.96
N ALA A 333 7.67 7.75 3.48
CA ALA A 333 7.93 9.18 3.57
C ALA A 333 8.04 9.81 2.17
N MET A 334 7.43 10.98 1.99
CA MET A 334 7.52 11.74 0.76
C MET A 334 8.66 12.74 0.84
N ASN A 335 9.31 12.96 -0.28
CA ASN A 335 10.38 13.92 -0.42
C ASN A 335 9.92 15.35 -0.06
N PRO A 336 10.60 16.05 0.89
CA PRO A 336 10.20 17.38 1.33
C PRO A 336 10.17 18.41 0.20
N GLU A 337 11.16 18.41 -0.73
CA GLU A 337 11.18 19.35 -1.87
C GLU A 337 9.94 19.20 -2.76
N VAL A 338 9.52 17.95 -2.99
CA VAL A 338 8.32 17.65 -3.79
C VAL A 338 7.06 18.06 -3.04
N THR A 339 7.01 17.80 -1.73
CA THR A 339 5.90 18.22 -0.85
C THR A 339 5.74 19.75 -0.87
N ASP A 340 6.83 20.48 -0.66
CA ASP A 340 6.84 21.94 -0.64
C ASP A 340 6.44 22.52 -2.00
N PHE A 341 6.94 21.94 -3.09
CA PHE A 341 6.56 22.36 -4.44
C PHE A 341 5.06 22.16 -4.70
N PHE A 342 4.51 20.99 -4.39
CA PHE A 342 3.10 20.71 -4.61
C PHE A 342 2.20 21.56 -3.73
N HIS A 343 2.61 21.82 -2.50
CA HIS A 343 1.91 22.76 -1.62
C HIS A 343 1.94 24.19 -2.20
N LYS A 344 3.10 24.64 -2.67
CA LYS A 344 3.28 25.97 -3.29
C LYS A 344 2.39 26.19 -4.51
N ILE A 345 2.27 25.19 -5.38
CA ILE A 345 1.38 25.29 -6.55
C ILE A 345 -0.09 25.01 -6.21
N LYS A 346 -0.42 24.75 -4.94
CA LYS A 346 -1.77 24.37 -4.46
C LYS A 346 -2.35 23.16 -5.20
N PHE A 347 -1.50 22.16 -5.45
CA PHE A 347 -1.96 20.88 -5.99
C PHE A 347 -2.74 20.13 -4.90
N PRO A 348 -3.92 19.53 -5.21
CA PRO A 348 -4.76 18.89 -4.20
C PRO A 348 -4.18 17.53 -3.81
N PHE A 349 -3.26 17.50 -2.86
CA PHE A 349 -2.66 16.28 -2.31
C PHE A 349 -2.60 16.32 -0.79
N THR A 350 -2.55 15.16 -0.19
CA THR A 350 -2.32 14.96 1.23
C THR A 350 -1.46 13.72 1.48
N ILE A 351 -0.90 13.64 2.69
CA ILE A 351 -0.12 12.48 3.13
C ILE A 351 -0.87 11.82 4.29
N GLY A 352 -1.11 10.51 4.17
CA GLY A 352 -1.65 9.67 5.23
C GLY A 352 -0.57 8.76 5.81
N TYR A 353 -0.66 8.49 7.11
CA TYR A 353 0.22 7.58 7.82
C TYR A 353 -0.53 6.37 8.35
N GLY A 354 0.11 5.23 8.25
CA GLY A 354 -0.41 3.98 8.76
C GLY A 354 0.54 2.81 8.56
N MET A 355 0.13 1.67 9.08
CA MET A 355 0.88 0.42 9.02
C MET A 355 -0.09 -0.76 8.93
N THR A 356 0.40 -1.92 8.48
CA THR A 356 -0.42 -3.13 8.34
C THR A 356 -1.10 -3.51 9.65
N GLU A 357 -0.41 -3.31 10.77
CA GLU A 357 -0.88 -3.55 12.13
C GLU A 357 -2.01 -2.60 12.58
N CYS A 358 -2.36 -1.60 11.74
CA CYS A 358 -3.49 -0.68 11.96
C CYS A 358 -4.54 -0.72 10.82
N ALA A 359 -4.49 -1.68 9.95
CA ALA A 359 -5.47 -2.05 8.92
C ALA A 359 -5.88 -1.01 7.83
N PRO A 360 -5.16 0.02 7.40
CA PRO A 360 -3.85 0.45 7.84
C PRO A 360 -3.80 1.77 8.62
N LEU A 361 -4.84 2.63 8.62
CA LEU A 361 -4.77 4.07 8.81
C LEU A 361 -4.67 4.49 10.29
N ILE A 362 -3.73 5.39 10.57
CA ILE A 362 -3.51 6.03 11.89
C ILE A 362 -3.86 7.52 11.81
N SER A 363 -3.40 8.20 10.76
CA SER A 363 -3.62 9.64 10.58
C SER A 363 -3.84 10.03 9.14
N TYR A 364 -4.63 11.10 8.96
CA TYR A 364 -4.99 11.70 7.69
C TYR A 364 -5.54 13.10 7.93
N ALA A 365 -5.35 14.00 6.99
CA ALA A 365 -6.05 15.27 6.91
C ALA A 365 -6.43 15.54 5.44
N PRO A 366 -7.61 16.14 5.14
CA PRO A 366 -7.93 16.52 3.77
C PRO A 366 -6.90 17.51 3.22
N TRP A 367 -6.71 17.51 1.90
CA TRP A 367 -5.63 18.30 1.27
C TRP A 367 -5.61 19.79 1.62
N ASN A 368 -6.78 20.38 1.88
CA ASN A 368 -6.93 21.79 2.26
C ASN A 368 -6.60 22.07 3.74
N GLU A 369 -6.48 21.03 4.56
CA GLU A 369 -6.04 21.10 5.97
C GLU A 369 -4.64 20.50 6.15
N PHE A 370 -4.04 19.95 5.09
CA PHE A 370 -2.74 19.31 5.15
C PHE A 370 -1.63 20.32 5.48
N ILE A 371 -0.77 19.97 6.42
CA ILE A 371 0.39 20.75 6.81
C ILE A 371 1.67 20.08 6.23
N PRO A 372 2.46 20.78 5.40
CA PRO A 372 3.71 20.23 4.87
C PRO A 372 4.64 19.73 5.96
N GLY A 373 5.26 18.58 5.71
CA GLY A 373 6.13 17.90 6.68
C GLY A 373 5.38 17.06 7.71
N SER A 374 4.04 17.17 7.82
CA SER A 374 3.24 16.27 8.66
C SER A 374 2.84 14.99 7.89
N ALA A 375 2.42 13.99 8.63
CA ALA A 375 1.81 12.75 8.13
C ALA A 375 0.30 12.72 8.38
N GLY A 376 -0.35 13.90 8.42
CA GLY A 376 -1.77 14.07 8.70
C GLY A 376 -2.11 14.14 10.18
N LYS A 377 -3.40 14.34 10.46
CA LYS A 377 -3.98 14.47 11.81
C LYS A 377 -4.47 13.11 12.29
N ILE A 378 -4.33 12.84 13.59
CA ILE A 378 -4.83 11.61 14.23
C ILE A 378 -6.32 11.42 13.92
N LEU A 379 -6.70 10.19 13.54
CA LEU A 379 -8.10 9.84 13.36
C LEU A 379 -8.88 9.88 14.67
N ASP A 380 -10.16 10.22 14.61
CA ASP A 380 -11.06 10.27 15.77
C ASP A 380 -11.28 8.91 16.46
N ILE A 381 -11.03 7.81 15.73
CA ILE A 381 -11.11 6.42 16.23
C ILE A 381 -9.78 5.88 16.74
N MET A 382 -8.72 6.69 16.69
CA MET A 382 -7.36 6.35 17.14
C MET A 382 -6.90 7.30 18.22
N LYS A 383 -5.96 6.83 19.03
CA LYS A 383 -5.19 7.64 19.98
C LYS A 383 -3.72 7.45 19.69
N VAL A 384 -2.95 8.51 19.83
CA VAL A 384 -1.50 8.50 19.62
C VAL A 384 -0.83 9.15 20.82
N ARG A 385 0.27 8.60 21.25
CA ARG A 385 1.20 9.23 22.18
C ARG A 385 2.63 9.08 21.66
N ILE A 386 3.48 9.98 22.06
CA ILE A 386 4.91 9.92 21.77
C ILE A 386 5.60 9.50 23.08
N ASP A 387 6.44 8.48 23.03
CA ASP A 387 7.22 8.01 24.16
C ASP A 387 8.42 8.96 24.38
N SER A 388 8.14 10.09 25.03
CA SER A 388 9.07 11.20 25.23
C SER A 388 8.60 12.08 26.40
N ASP A 389 9.53 12.71 27.08
CA ASP A 389 9.25 13.69 28.16
C ASP A 389 8.59 14.96 27.63
N ASP A 390 8.81 15.32 26.37
CA ASP A 390 8.16 16.42 25.67
C ASP A 390 7.74 15.98 24.27
N PRO A 391 6.51 15.44 24.10
CA PRO A 391 6.05 14.89 22.84
C PRO A 391 5.95 15.90 21.69
N TYR A 392 6.00 17.19 22.00
CA TYR A 392 5.92 18.28 21.02
C TYR A 392 7.29 18.61 20.42
N ASN A 393 8.35 18.53 21.21
CA ASN A 393 9.69 19.00 20.82
C ASN A 393 10.75 17.90 20.79
N ILE A 394 10.59 16.85 21.59
CA ILE A 394 11.56 15.75 21.68
C ILE A 394 11.02 14.52 20.95
N THR A 395 11.75 14.07 19.94
CA THR A 395 11.41 12.87 19.18
C THR A 395 11.41 11.63 20.07
N GLY A 396 10.30 10.88 20.05
CA GLY A 396 10.15 9.60 20.74
C GLY A 396 9.43 8.59 19.86
N GLU A 397 9.27 7.35 20.33
CA GLU A 397 8.53 6.32 19.60
C GLU A 397 7.03 6.66 19.56
N ILE A 398 6.46 6.59 18.37
CA ILE A 398 5.02 6.77 18.15
C ILE A 398 4.32 5.50 18.64
N GLN A 399 3.45 5.64 19.62
CA GLN A 399 2.63 4.55 20.15
C GLN A 399 1.16 4.83 19.87
N VAL A 400 0.41 3.82 19.47
CA VAL A 400 -0.99 3.97 19.02
C VAL A 400 -1.92 2.99 19.73
N CYS A 401 -3.16 3.43 19.94
CA CYS A 401 -4.24 2.64 20.50
C CYS A 401 -5.54 3.04 19.81
N GLY A 402 -6.46 2.12 19.58
CA GLY A 402 -7.77 2.43 18.98
C GLY A 402 -8.35 1.32 18.14
N GLU A 403 -9.40 1.66 17.42
CA GLU A 403 -10.27 0.69 16.72
C GLU A 403 -9.56 -0.01 15.55
N ASN A 404 -8.54 0.62 14.98
CA ASN A 404 -7.79 0.07 13.84
C ASN A 404 -6.66 -0.88 14.24
N VAL A 405 -6.26 -0.92 15.53
CA VAL A 405 -5.10 -1.69 15.99
C VAL A 405 -5.37 -3.20 15.94
N MET A 406 -4.45 -3.95 15.37
CA MET A 406 -4.49 -5.40 15.22
C MET A 406 -4.72 -6.15 16.53
N LYS A 407 -5.16 -7.40 16.43
CA LYS A 407 -5.25 -8.30 17.59
C LYS A 407 -3.89 -8.85 18.05
N GLY A 408 -2.89 -8.87 17.17
CA GLY A 408 -1.56 -9.44 17.38
C GLY A 408 -1.07 -10.20 16.16
N TYR A 409 0.04 -10.93 16.31
CA TYR A 409 0.61 -11.78 15.27
C TYR A 409 0.15 -13.23 15.42
N TYR A 410 -0.32 -13.81 14.31
CA TYR A 410 -0.82 -15.17 14.25
C TYR A 410 0.27 -16.20 14.63
N LYS A 411 -0.02 -17.07 15.59
CA LYS A 411 0.91 -18.08 16.13
C LYS A 411 2.27 -17.51 16.59
N ASN A 412 2.30 -16.26 17.03
CA ASN A 412 3.53 -15.61 17.49
C ASN A 412 3.25 -14.68 18.68
N GLU A 413 3.05 -15.26 19.85
CA GLU A 413 2.76 -14.53 21.10
C GLU A 413 3.94 -13.70 21.59
N GLU A 414 5.18 -14.18 21.36
CA GLU A 414 6.39 -13.45 21.76
C GLU A 414 6.50 -12.14 20.99
N ALA A 415 6.44 -12.19 19.66
CA ALA A 415 6.45 -10.98 18.85
C ALA A 415 5.24 -10.07 19.12
N THR A 416 4.10 -10.64 19.53
CA THR A 416 2.93 -9.84 19.94
C THR A 416 3.22 -9.08 21.23
N ARG A 417 3.78 -9.72 22.25
CA ARG A 417 4.16 -9.07 23.51
C ARG A 417 5.23 -8.00 23.34
N GLU A 418 6.19 -8.23 22.45
CA GLU A 418 7.26 -7.25 22.16
C GLU A 418 6.74 -5.93 21.60
N VAL A 419 5.68 -5.95 20.79
CA VAL A 419 5.17 -4.74 20.12
C VAL A 419 4.08 -4.02 20.91
N PHE A 420 3.54 -4.62 21.98
CA PHE A 420 2.60 -3.93 22.85
C PHE A 420 3.30 -3.50 24.15
N THR A 421 2.91 -2.34 24.65
CA THR A 421 3.29 -1.89 26.00
C THR A 421 2.43 -2.61 27.04
N GLU A 422 2.83 -2.57 28.31
CA GLU A 422 2.06 -3.19 29.42
C GLU A 422 0.64 -2.63 29.54
N ASP A 423 0.44 -1.35 29.19
CA ASP A 423 -0.86 -0.66 29.19
C ASP A 423 -1.60 -0.76 27.84
N GLY A 424 -1.14 -1.63 26.93
CA GLY A 424 -1.86 -2.05 25.72
C GLY A 424 -1.72 -1.13 24.50
N TRP A 425 -0.71 -0.25 24.46
CA TRP A 425 -0.42 0.55 23.27
C TRP A 425 0.48 -0.22 22.30
N LEU A 426 0.18 -0.13 21.01
CA LEU A 426 1.04 -0.67 19.97
C LEU A 426 2.22 0.28 19.72
N LYS A 427 3.44 -0.24 19.86
CA LYS A 427 4.69 0.40 19.46
C LYS A 427 4.84 0.29 17.94
N THR A 428 4.85 1.43 17.24
CA THR A 428 4.88 1.42 15.77
C THR A 428 6.26 1.12 15.19
N GLY A 429 7.30 1.36 15.99
CA GLY A 429 8.68 1.36 15.53
C GLY A 429 9.05 2.60 14.72
N ASP A 430 8.13 3.54 14.55
CA ASP A 430 8.39 4.84 13.94
C ASP A 430 8.65 5.89 15.03
N LEU A 431 9.58 6.79 14.78
CA LEU A 431 9.97 7.88 15.67
C LEU A 431 9.42 9.20 15.15
N GLY A 432 8.95 10.06 16.06
CA GLY A 432 8.36 11.34 15.64
C GLY A 432 7.94 12.22 16.80
N THR A 433 7.23 13.29 16.45
CA THR A 433 6.60 14.25 17.35
C THR A 433 5.15 14.47 16.96
N ILE A 434 4.37 15.11 17.83
CA ILE A 434 2.98 15.51 17.57
C ILE A 434 2.83 16.98 17.89
N ASP A 435 1.97 17.72 17.17
CA ASP A 435 1.64 19.09 17.56
C ASP A 435 0.36 19.18 18.41
N ALA A 436 0.07 20.37 18.90
CA ALA A 436 -1.11 20.63 19.73
C ALA A 436 -2.45 20.40 19.01
N ASN A 437 -2.45 20.36 17.67
CA ASN A 437 -3.63 20.11 16.84
C ASN A 437 -3.80 18.63 16.48
N GLY A 438 -2.84 17.77 16.88
CA GLY A 438 -2.85 16.34 16.63
C GLY A 438 -2.25 15.94 15.28
N PHE A 439 -1.45 16.80 14.64
CA PHE A 439 -0.67 16.41 13.46
C PHE A 439 0.60 15.66 13.89
N ILE A 440 0.91 14.57 13.19
CA ILE A 440 2.06 13.70 13.44
C ILE A 440 3.19 14.08 12.50
N TYR A 441 4.41 14.17 13.03
CA TYR A 441 5.64 14.43 12.26
C TYR A 441 6.59 13.27 12.43
N ILE A 442 6.73 12.43 11.39
CA ILE A 442 7.59 11.25 11.39
C ILE A 442 9.02 11.69 11.06
N ARG A 443 10.00 11.20 11.83
CA ARG A 443 11.43 11.48 11.65
C ARG A 443 12.18 10.29 11.06
N GLY A 444 11.79 9.07 11.41
CA GLY A 444 12.45 7.85 10.91
C GLY A 444 11.98 6.63 11.69
N ARG A 445 12.75 5.55 11.55
CA ARG A 445 12.47 4.28 12.23
C ARG A 445 13.45 4.01 13.37
N SER A 446 12.98 3.47 14.48
CA SER A 446 13.81 3.13 15.62
C SER A 446 14.90 2.10 15.27
N LYS A 447 14.60 1.14 14.40
CA LYS A 447 15.53 0.09 13.97
C LYS A 447 16.61 0.55 12.98
N THR A 448 16.41 1.68 12.33
CA THR A 448 17.35 2.23 11.32
C THR A 448 18.09 3.45 11.84
N MET A 449 17.65 4.01 12.94
CA MET A 449 18.30 5.14 13.61
C MET A 449 19.74 4.79 13.99
N ILE A 450 20.66 5.69 13.68
CA ILE A 450 22.08 5.60 14.04
C ILE A 450 22.32 6.55 15.21
N LEU A 451 22.95 6.07 16.26
CA LEU A 451 23.34 6.91 17.39
C LEU A 451 24.72 7.51 17.10
N SER A 452 24.80 8.82 16.94
CA SER A 452 26.07 9.51 16.74
C SER A 452 26.99 9.38 17.95
N SER A 453 28.28 9.62 17.75
CA SER A 453 29.28 9.64 18.83
C SER A 453 28.98 10.65 19.95
N ASN A 454 28.17 11.66 19.66
CA ASN A 454 27.75 12.72 20.62
C ASN A 454 26.41 12.41 21.28
N GLY A 455 25.84 11.21 21.07
CA GLY A 455 24.56 10.83 21.62
C GLY A 455 23.33 11.40 20.89
N GLN A 456 23.50 12.01 19.72
CA GLN A 456 22.40 12.52 18.91
C GLN A 456 21.86 11.44 17.95
N ASN A 457 20.56 11.41 17.77
CA ASN A 457 19.90 10.50 16.85
C ASN A 457 20.08 10.99 15.41
N ILE A 458 20.57 10.10 14.56
CA ILE A 458 20.69 10.32 13.10
C ILE A 458 19.62 9.45 12.44
N PHE A 459 18.84 10.06 11.55
CA PHE A 459 17.82 9.40 10.76
C PHE A 459 18.29 9.22 9.31
N PRO A 460 18.78 8.02 8.94
CA PRO A 460 19.33 7.77 7.61
C PRO A 460 18.38 8.16 6.48
N GLU A 461 17.10 7.94 6.65
CA GLU A 461 16.06 8.22 5.66
C GLU A 461 15.95 9.72 5.34
N GLU A 462 16.20 10.61 6.31
CA GLU A 462 16.19 12.06 6.08
C GLU A 462 17.38 12.48 5.21
N ILE A 463 18.54 11.87 5.42
CA ILE A 463 19.76 12.14 4.63
C ILE A 463 19.60 11.57 3.21
N GLU A 464 19.09 10.34 3.11
CA GLU A 464 18.81 9.66 1.84
C GLU A 464 17.81 10.44 0.99
N SER A 465 16.76 10.97 1.61
CA SER A 465 15.78 11.81 0.92
C SER A 465 16.43 13.03 0.25
N LYS A 466 17.40 13.68 0.93
CA LYS A 466 18.16 14.81 0.36
C LYS A 466 19.09 14.35 -0.76
N LEU A 467 19.78 13.21 -0.57
CA LEU A 467 20.73 12.66 -1.54
C LEU A 467 20.03 12.17 -2.82
N ASN A 468 18.87 11.53 -2.70
CA ASN A 468 18.09 11.04 -3.83
C ASN A 468 17.55 12.17 -4.75
N ASN A 469 17.56 13.44 -4.27
CA ASN A 469 17.24 14.62 -5.07
C ASN A 469 18.41 15.15 -5.88
N MET A 470 19.62 14.66 -5.64
CA MET A 470 20.81 15.17 -6.29
C MET A 470 20.97 14.57 -7.70
N PRO A 471 21.72 15.25 -8.58
CA PRO A 471 21.91 14.81 -9.95
C PRO A 471 22.40 13.36 -10.02
N PHE A 472 21.77 12.56 -10.89
CA PHE A 472 22.14 11.18 -11.22
C PHE A 472 22.16 10.21 -10.03
N VAL A 473 21.48 10.49 -8.95
CA VAL A 473 21.20 9.55 -7.87
C VAL A 473 19.83 8.91 -8.12
N LEU A 474 19.80 7.60 -8.34
CA LEU A 474 18.55 6.86 -8.46
C LEU A 474 18.06 6.39 -7.10
N GLU A 475 18.94 5.78 -6.33
CA GLU A 475 18.70 5.30 -4.97
C GLU A 475 19.94 5.47 -4.11
N SER A 476 19.72 5.71 -2.82
CA SER A 476 20.81 5.78 -1.86
C SER A 476 20.48 5.07 -0.56
N LEU A 477 21.52 4.67 0.15
CA LEU A 477 21.43 4.02 1.46
C LEU A 477 22.52 4.57 2.37
N ILE A 478 22.14 5.19 3.49
CA ILE A 478 23.09 5.66 4.49
C ILE A 478 23.33 4.55 5.51
N ILE A 479 24.59 4.23 5.70
CA ILE A 479 25.06 3.23 6.67
C ILE A 479 26.16 3.81 7.55
N GLU A 480 26.35 3.23 8.71
CA GLU A 480 27.50 3.55 9.56
C GLU A 480 28.65 2.57 9.31
N ARG A 481 29.86 3.10 9.05
CA ARG A 481 31.11 2.34 8.99
C ARG A 481 32.20 3.05 9.78
N ASN A 482 32.85 2.35 10.67
CA ASN A 482 33.93 2.91 11.48
C ASN A 482 33.52 4.23 12.18
N LYS A 483 32.30 4.30 12.71
CA LYS A 483 31.71 5.49 13.35
C LYS A 483 31.57 6.70 12.42
N LYS A 484 31.53 6.50 11.12
CA LYS A 484 31.28 7.52 10.08
C LYS A 484 30.11 7.12 9.21
N LEU A 485 29.33 8.09 8.78
CA LEU A 485 28.28 7.86 7.80
C LEU A 485 28.90 7.70 6.41
N VAL A 486 28.45 6.68 5.71
CA VAL A 486 28.78 6.38 4.32
C VAL A 486 27.50 6.27 3.53
N ALA A 487 27.44 6.93 2.39
CA ALA A 487 26.33 6.79 1.45
C ALA A 487 26.70 5.75 0.38
N LEU A 488 25.94 4.67 0.32
CA LEU A 488 25.93 3.78 -0.85
C LEU A 488 24.96 4.38 -1.86
N VAL A 489 25.38 4.54 -3.11
CA VAL A 489 24.56 5.16 -4.16
C VAL A 489 24.49 4.24 -5.37
N TYR A 490 23.28 3.94 -5.82
CA TYR A 490 23.04 3.38 -7.14
C TYR A 490 22.71 4.53 -8.11
N PRO A 491 23.56 4.76 -9.13
CA PRO A 491 23.38 5.89 -10.05
C PRO A 491 22.21 5.68 -11.02
N ASP A 492 21.68 6.79 -11.52
CA ASP A 492 20.75 6.84 -12.64
C ASP A 492 21.52 6.71 -13.97
N TYR A 493 21.92 5.47 -14.28
CA TYR A 493 22.68 5.15 -15.49
C TYR A 493 21.95 5.53 -16.77
N GLU A 494 20.64 5.42 -16.82
CA GLU A 494 19.83 5.79 -18.00
C GLU A 494 19.97 7.27 -18.33
N SER A 495 19.89 8.12 -17.30
CA SER A 495 20.09 9.57 -17.46
C SER A 495 21.54 9.92 -17.79
N LEU A 496 22.52 9.21 -17.21
CA LEU A 496 23.95 9.41 -17.48
C LEU A 496 24.29 9.04 -18.94
N ASP A 497 23.78 7.90 -19.43
CA ASP A 497 23.99 7.44 -20.80
C ASP A 497 23.39 8.43 -21.81
N SER A 498 22.18 8.92 -21.56
CA SER A 498 21.48 9.87 -22.43
C SER A 498 22.25 11.19 -22.63
N LEU A 499 23.10 11.54 -21.65
CA LEU A 499 23.91 12.77 -21.66
C LEU A 499 25.39 12.53 -22.00
N GLY A 500 25.79 11.29 -22.26
CA GLY A 500 27.18 10.90 -22.51
C GLY A 500 28.13 11.09 -21.31
N LEU A 501 27.56 11.04 -20.08
CA LEU A 501 28.30 11.26 -18.82
C LEU A 501 28.64 9.95 -18.09
N ASN A 502 28.33 8.80 -18.65
CA ASN A 502 28.58 7.50 -18.03
C ASN A 502 30.05 7.06 -18.21
N THR A 503 30.98 7.88 -17.68
CA THR A 503 32.40 7.53 -17.54
C THR A 503 32.79 7.53 -16.07
N PRO A 504 33.77 6.72 -15.63
CA PRO A 504 34.20 6.69 -14.24
C PRO A 504 34.62 8.07 -13.68
N GLU A 505 35.30 8.89 -14.51
CA GLU A 505 35.75 10.23 -14.11
C GLU A 505 34.58 11.20 -13.93
N ASN A 506 33.64 11.21 -14.87
CA ASN A 506 32.44 12.06 -14.78
C ASN A 506 31.57 11.67 -13.59
N LEU A 507 31.35 10.39 -13.42
CA LEU A 507 30.53 9.84 -12.32
C LEU A 507 31.14 10.19 -10.97
N LYS A 508 32.47 10.04 -10.82
CA LYS A 508 33.20 10.45 -9.61
C LYS A 508 33.05 11.94 -9.36
N THR A 509 33.26 12.79 -10.38
CA THR A 509 33.15 14.24 -10.25
C THR A 509 31.74 14.66 -9.78
N VAL A 510 30.68 14.07 -10.36
CA VAL A 510 29.30 14.33 -9.97
C VAL A 510 29.04 13.90 -8.53
N MET A 511 29.52 12.72 -8.13
CA MET A 511 29.30 12.23 -6.76
C MET A 511 30.08 12.99 -5.71
N ASP A 512 31.28 13.47 -6.04
CA ASP A 512 32.06 14.36 -5.17
C ASP A 512 31.36 15.72 -4.98
N GLU A 513 30.72 16.24 -6.03
CA GLU A 513 29.90 17.46 -5.94
C GLU A 513 28.61 17.21 -5.14
N ASN A 514 27.95 16.10 -5.37
CA ASN A 514 26.78 15.70 -4.58
C ASN A 514 27.11 15.57 -3.09
N LEU A 515 28.24 14.96 -2.73
CA LEU A 515 28.69 14.85 -1.34
C LEU A 515 28.89 16.23 -0.70
N LYS A 516 29.56 17.16 -1.40
CA LYS A 516 29.77 18.54 -0.91
C LYS A 516 28.43 19.26 -0.70
N ASN A 517 27.47 19.07 -1.63
CA ASN A 517 26.19 19.73 -1.56
C ASN A 517 25.31 19.10 -0.48
N LEU A 518 25.30 17.76 -0.34
CA LEU A 518 24.62 17.06 0.75
C LEU A 518 25.07 17.57 2.11
N ASN A 519 26.38 17.65 2.34
CA ASN A 519 26.95 18.06 3.61
C ASN A 519 26.67 19.54 3.97
N LYS A 520 26.23 20.37 3.02
CA LYS A 520 25.71 21.72 3.30
C LYS A 520 24.24 21.70 3.77
N LEU A 521 23.50 20.62 3.48
CA LEU A 521 22.07 20.50 3.76
C LEU A 521 21.77 19.71 5.05
N VAL A 522 22.76 19.04 5.60
CA VAL A 522 22.65 18.21 6.82
C VAL A 522 23.38 18.86 7.99
N GLY A 523 23.00 18.46 9.20
CA GLY A 523 23.66 18.92 10.43
C GLY A 523 25.10 18.43 10.54
N ASN A 524 25.90 19.08 11.37
CA ASN A 524 27.31 18.70 11.55
C ASN A 524 27.51 17.24 12.01
N TYR A 525 26.56 16.69 12.75
CA TYR A 525 26.59 15.31 13.24
C TYR A 525 26.06 14.30 12.22
N GLU A 526 25.42 14.78 11.15
CA GLU A 526 24.85 13.97 10.06
C GLU A 526 25.75 13.95 8.82
N GLN A 527 26.93 14.52 8.88
CA GLN A 527 27.80 14.63 7.72
C GLN A 527 28.24 13.27 7.21
N VAL A 528 28.05 13.07 5.91
CA VAL A 528 28.48 11.87 5.19
C VAL A 528 29.95 12.00 4.83
N SER A 529 30.73 10.99 5.16
CA SER A 529 32.19 11.00 4.93
C SER A 529 32.57 10.71 3.48
N LYS A 530 31.80 9.85 2.81
CA LYS A 530 32.01 9.50 1.39
C LYS A 530 30.75 9.00 0.75
N ILE A 531 30.65 9.14 -0.57
CA ILE A 531 29.72 8.41 -1.41
C ILE A 531 30.48 7.23 -2.02
N GLN A 532 29.94 6.02 -1.88
CA GLN A 532 30.42 4.82 -2.51
C GLN A 532 29.39 4.35 -3.54
N LEU A 533 29.80 4.18 -4.79
CA LEU A 533 28.96 3.64 -5.83
C LEU A 533 28.64 2.18 -5.57
N TYR A 534 27.38 1.82 -5.74
CA TYR A 534 26.92 0.45 -5.65
C TYR A 534 26.61 -0.06 -7.07
N PRO A 535 27.12 -1.25 -7.46
CA PRO A 535 27.13 -1.65 -8.88
C PRO A 535 25.78 -2.09 -9.42
N THR A 536 24.85 -2.49 -8.55
CA THR A 536 23.53 -3.00 -8.92
C THR A 536 22.43 -2.29 -8.12
N GLU A 537 21.17 -2.42 -8.54
CA GLU A 537 20.06 -1.96 -7.71
C GLU A 537 20.07 -2.66 -6.34
N PHE A 538 19.65 -1.94 -5.30
CA PHE A 538 19.53 -2.52 -3.98
C PHE A 538 18.44 -3.59 -3.94
N GLU A 539 18.70 -4.68 -3.22
CA GLU A 539 17.70 -5.72 -3.00
C GLU A 539 16.54 -5.18 -2.19
N LYS A 540 15.32 -5.38 -2.70
CA LYS A 540 14.10 -4.83 -2.11
C LYS A 540 13.20 -5.93 -1.58
N THR A 541 12.39 -5.57 -0.60
CA THR A 541 11.24 -6.37 -0.18
C THR A 541 10.16 -6.35 -1.27
N PRO A 542 9.16 -7.25 -1.24
CA PRO A 542 8.00 -7.16 -2.12
C PRO A 542 7.26 -5.81 -2.04
N LYS A 543 7.41 -5.09 -0.93
CA LYS A 543 6.89 -3.72 -0.73
C LYS A 543 7.78 -2.62 -1.34
N LYS A 544 8.81 -2.99 -2.11
CA LYS A 544 9.80 -2.10 -2.75
C LYS A 544 10.67 -1.29 -1.77
N SER A 545 10.73 -1.66 -0.49
CA SER A 545 11.67 -1.08 0.48
C SER A 545 13.02 -1.79 0.44
N ILE A 546 14.13 -1.05 0.50
CA ILE A 546 15.49 -1.60 0.49
C ILE A 546 15.70 -2.49 1.73
N LYS A 547 16.27 -3.68 1.55
CA LYS A 547 16.64 -4.62 2.63
C LYS A 547 17.95 -4.16 3.28
N ARG A 548 17.90 -3.10 4.09
CA ARG A 548 19.06 -2.45 4.72
C ARG A 548 20.01 -3.41 5.41
N PHE A 549 19.49 -4.45 6.06
CA PHE A 549 20.30 -5.41 6.81
C PHE A 549 21.34 -6.16 5.96
N LEU A 550 21.13 -6.24 4.64
CA LEU A 550 22.10 -6.87 3.73
C LEU A 550 23.35 -6.00 3.50
N TYR A 551 23.27 -4.70 3.82
CA TYR A 551 24.31 -3.72 3.48
C TYR A 551 25.10 -3.22 4.69
N ASN A 552 24.62 -3.47 5.91
CA ASN A 552 25.27 -3.00 7.15
C ASN A 552 26.64 -3.69 7.40
N SER A 553 26.87 -4.87 6.84
CA SER A 553 28.06 -5.70 7.06
C SER A 553 29.01 -5.78 5.86
N ILE A 554 28.72 -5.04 4.76
CA ILE A 554 29.58 -5.07 3.57
C ILE A 554 30.92 -4.38 3.91
N THR A 555 31.99 -5.14 4.00
CA THR A 555 33.36 -4.65 4.10
C THR A 555 33.80 -4.03 2.77
N GLU A 556 34.75 -3.10 2.80
CA GLU A 556 35.37 -2.54 1.57
C GLU A 556 36.06 -3.67 0.80
N GLU A 557 35.64 -3.94 -0.44
CA GLU A 557 36.47 -4.52 -1.47
C GLU A 557 37.08 -3.40 -2.32
#